data_d77576d03cef1236fd779f83c252c32f
#
_entry.id   d77576d03cef1236fd779f83c252c32f
#
_cell.length_a   1.000
_cell.length_b   1.000
_cell.length_c   1.000
_cell.angle_alpha   90.00
_cell.angle_beta   90.00
_cell.angle_gamma   90.00
#
_symmetry.space_group_name_H-M   'P 1'
#
loop_
_entity.id
_entity.type
_entity.pdbx_description
1 polymer ?
#
loop_
_entity_poly.entity_id
_entity_poly.type
_entity_poly.pdbx_seq_one_letter_code
_entity_poly.pdbx_strand_id
1 'polypeptide(L)'
;DRLLTDTPARTKLIAVDAVYSMEGDTAPLAALLALAERHGAWLYLDDAHGFGVLGEGRGSAVAAGLSSPQLIYMATLGKAAGVSGAAVAAQQTVIDWLVNTARPYIFTTSSSPMVAGALSASVQLMATEPARRQQLFARIAQLKQGIAAAGLPWHLLPSDTPIQPLIIGSNAEALAVSAALKAEGLWVTAIRPPTVPAGTARLRITLSAAHTEADVVRLLAGLGRVAGSGVKSPENRGR
;
A
#
# COMPACT_ATOMS: atom_id res chain seq x y z
N ASP A 1 21.33 5.97 10.02
CA ASP A 1 22.72 5.69 10.30
C ASP A 1 23.05 6.04 11.77
N ARG A 2 22.93 7.32 12.15
CA ARG A 2 23.28 7.82 13.50
C ARG A 2 22.67 6.98 14.63
N LEU A 3 21.38 6.66 14.58
CA LEU A 3 20.70 5.88 15.61
C LEU A 3 21.31 4.48 15.78
N LEU A 4 21.73 3.84 14.69
CA LEU A 4 22.37 2.53 14.72
C LEU A 4 23.82 2.59 15.23
N THR A 5 24.49 3.72 14.98
CA THR A 5 25.85 3.97 15.50
C THR A 5 25.83 4.24 17.00
N ASP A 6 24.94 5.12 17.45
CA ASP A 6 24.95 5.65 18.81
C ASP A 6 24.32 4.69 19.83
N THR A 7 23.51 3.70 19.39
CA THR A 7 22.86 2.77 20.32
C THR A 7 23.83 1.68 20.82
N PRO A 8 23.91 1.44 22.15
CA PRO A 8 24.68 0.36 22.72
C PRO A 8 23.99 -1.01 22.63
N ALA A 9 22.80 -1.09 22.04
CA ALA A 9 22.02 -2.32 21.94
C ALA A 9 22.78 -3.40 21.15
N ARG A 10 22.82 -4.61 21.70
CA ARG A 10 23.46 -5.77 21.05
C ARG A 10 22.66 -6.25 19.81
N THR A 11 21.32 -6.15 19.88
CA THR A 11 20.44 -6.51 18.77
C THR A 11 19.79 -5.24 18.24
N LYS A 12 19.90 -5.03 16.96
CA LYS A 12 19.36 -3.85 16.25
C LYS A 12 18.41 -4.31 15.16
N LEU A 13 17.30 -3.61 15.00
CA LEU A 13 16.28 -3.91 14.00
C LEU A 13 15.84 -2.60 13.32
N ILE A 14 15.89 -2.58 12.00
CA ILE A 14 15.22 -1.57 11.18
C ILE A 14 13.87 -2.16 10.79
N ALA A 15 12.77 -1.54 11.18
CA ALA A 15 11.43 -1.96 10.79
C ALA A 15 10.82 -0.89 9.87
N VAL A 16 10.32 -1.30 8.69
CA VAL A 16 9.81 -0.39 7.68
C VAL A 16 8.72 -1.03 6.83
N ASP A 17 7.72 -0.24 6.43
CA ASP A 17 6.80 -0.63 5.36
C ASP A 17 7.53 -0.52 4.01
N ALA A 18 7.41 -1.55 3.16
CA ALA A 18 7.97 -1.52 1.81
C ALA A 18 7.23 -0.51 0.92
N VAL A 19 5.91 -0.45 1.10
CA VAL A 19 5.02 0.51 0.44
C VAL A 19 4.15 1.17 1.51
N TYR A 20 4.23 2.48 1.63
CA TYR A 20 3.48 3.24 2.63
C TYR A 20 2.00 3.37 2.25
N SER A 21 1.14 3.01 3.19
CA SER A 21 -0.29 2.82 2.93
C SER A 21 -1.07 4.10 2.63
N MET A 22 -0.56 5.27 3.04
CA MET A 22 -1.23 6.56 2.86
C MET A 22 -0.66 7.39 1.72
N GLU A 23 0.58 7.16 1.35
CA GLU A 23 1.32 7.86 0.30
C GLU A 23 1.44 7.02 -0.98
N GLY A 24 1.48 5.70 -0.85
CA GLY A 24 1.70 4.79 -1.98
C GLY A 24 3.12 4.78 -2.50
N ASP A 25 4.03 5.51 -1.87
CA ASP A 25 5.45 5.51 -2.18
C ASP A 25 6.16 4.29 -1.60
N THR A 26 7.39 4.06 -2.03
CA THR A 26 8.21 2.92 -1.60
C THR A 26 9.40 3.38 -0.76
N ALA A 27 9.72 2.62 0.28
CA ALA A 27 10.93 2.84 1.06
C ALA A 27 12.20 2.63 0.20
N PRO A 28 13.31 3.27 0.52
CA PRO A 28 14.60 3.08 -0.17
C PRO A 28 15.26 1.76 0.26
N LEU A 29 14.65 0.64 -0.15
CA LEU A 29 14.91 -0.71 0.38
C LEU A 29 16.36 -1.15 0.26
N ALA A 30 17.00 -0.92 -0.88
CA ALA A 30 18.40 -1.29 -1.09
C ALA A 30 19.34 -0.53 -0.14
N ALA A 31 19.09 0.76 0.07
CA ALA A 31 19.88 1.57 1.00
C ALA A 31 19.66 1.14 2.46
N LEU A 32 18.42 0.76 2.82
CA LEU A 32 18.09 0.27 4.16
C LEU A 32 18.75 -1.09 4.44
N LEU A 33 18.77 -1.99 3.45
CA LEU A 33 19.44 -3.28 3.60
C LEU A 33 20.95 -3.10 3.75
N ALA A 34 21.58 -2.28 2.91
CA ALA A 34 23.00 -1.97 3.03
C ALA A 34 23.35 -1.32 4.39
N LEU A 35 22.44 -0.49 4.92
CA LEU A 35 22.57 0.08 6.24
C LEU A 35 22.48 -1.00 7.34
N ALA A 36 21.51 -1.90 7.24
CA ALA A 36 21.34 -3.01 8.17
C ALA A 36 22.60 -3.90 8.21
N GLU A 37 23.09 -4.30 7.04
CA GLU A 37 24.28 -5.13 6.92
C GLU A 37 25.52 -4.47 7.52
N ARG A 38 25.74 -3.19 7.24
CA ARG A 38 26.89 -2.43 7.77
C ARG A 38 26.91 -2.34 9.30
N HIS A 39 25.74 -2.34 9.93
CA HIS A 39 25.59 -2.25 11.39
C HIS A 39 25.30 -3.59 12.08
N GLY A 40 25.30 -4.71 11.35
CA GLY A 40 24.90 -6.01 11.89
C GLY A 40 23.46 -6.01 12.43
N ALA A 41 22.59 -5.20 11.84
CA ALA A 41 21.19 -5.08 12.20
C ALA A 41 20.32 -5.98 11.31
N TRP A 42 19.11 -6.30 11.78
CA TRP A 42 18.08 -6.92 10.97
C TRP A 42 17.29 -5.83 10.21
N LEU A 43 16.83 -6.16 8.99
CA LEU A 43 15.82 -5.39 8.28
C LEU A 43 14.51 -6.19 8.30
N TYR A 44 13.52 -5.71 9.07
CA TYR A 44 12.15 -6.21 9.01
C TYR A 44 11.38 -5.38 7.98
N LEU A 45 10.90 -6.05 6.95
CA LEU A 45 10.20 -5.45 5.84
C LEU A 45 8.74 -5.90 5.84
N ASP A 46 7.83 -4.96 6.13
CA ASP A 46 6.40 -5.17 5.95
C ASP A 46 6.02 -4.87 4.50
N ASP A 47 5.72 -5.92 3.75
CA ASP A 47 5.34 -5.85 2.35
C ASP A 47 3.84 -6.09 2.12
N ALA A 48 3.02 -5.66 3.05
CA ALA A 48 1.57 -5.82 2.98
C ALA A 48 0.95 -5.24 1.70
N HIS A 49 1.55 -4.22 1.11
CA HIS A 49 1.07 -3.53 -0.09
C HIS A 49 1.84 -3.87 -1.36
N GLY A 50 3.04 -4.43 -1.28
CA GLY A 50 3.83 -4.81 -2.46
C GLY A 50 3.67 -6.27 -2.85
N PHE A 51 3.43 -7.18 -1.90
CA PHE A 51 3.18 -8.59 -2.19
C PHE A 51 1.99 -8.77 -3.14
N GLY A 52 2.15 -9.60 -4.15
CA GLY A 52 1.16 -9.85 -5.21
C GLY A 52 1.14 -8.77 -6.30
N VAL A 53 1.83 -7.63 -6.11
CA VAL A 53 1.83 -6.47 -7.01
C VAL A 53 3.21 -6.23 -7.62
N LEU A 54 4.21 -5.95 -6.78
CA LEU A 54 5.58 -5.62 -7.22
C LEU A 54 6.42 -6.89 -7.42
N GLY A 55 7.57 -6.76 -8.09
CA GLY A 55 8.50 -7.87 -8.31
C GLY A 55 7.87 -9.07 -8.99
N GLU A 56 7.10 -8.83 -10.04
CA GLU A 56 6.35 -9.87 -10.76
C GLU A 56 5.34 -10.62 -9.86
N GLY A 57 4.83 -9.93 -8.83
CA GLY A 57 3.92 -10.49 -7.83
C GLY A 57 4.61 -11.14 -6.63
N ARG A 58 5.94 -11.18 -6.61
CA ARG A 58 6.74 -11.76 -5.52
C ARG A 58 7.09 -10.75 -4.42
N GLY A 59 6.65 -9.49 -4.60
CA GLY A 59 6.79 -8.43 -3.61
C GLY A 59 7.96 -7.49 -3.82
N SER A 60 8.03 -6.49 -2.95
CA SER A 60 8.96 -5.37 -3.03
C SER A 60 10.43 -5.78 -2.84
N ALA A 61 10.69 -6.80 -2.00
CA ALA A 61 12.05 -7.32 -1.82
C ALA A 61 12.62 -7.84 -3.15
N VAL A 62 11.81 -8.59 -3.91
CA VAL A 62 12.21 -9.10 -5.23
C VAL A 62 12.33 -7.96 -6.23
N ALA A 63 11.39 -7.01 -6.23
CA ALA A 63 11.45 -5.84 -7.10
C ALA A 63 12.74 -5.02 -6.90
N ALA A 64 13.23 -4.93 -5.66
CA ALA A 64 14.46 -4.23 -5.30
C ALA A 64 15.73 -5.12 -5.36
N GLY A 65 15.62 -6.39 -5.78
CA GLY A 65 16.74 -7.32 -5.86
C GLY A 65 17.37 -7.65 -4.50
N LEU A 66 16.62 -7.60 -3.41
CA LEU A 66 17.13 -7.83 -2.06
C LEU A 66 17.37 -9.33 -1.82
N SER A 67 18.55 -9.65 -1.31
CA SER A 67 18.90 -10.99 -0.84
C SER A 67 19.92 -10.84 0.28
N SER A 68 19.52 -11.18 1.51
CA SER A 68 20.41 -11.09 2.68
C SER A 68 19.92 -11.98 3.80
N PRO A 69 20.86 -12.58 4.56
CA PRO A 69 20.51 -13.29 5.79
C PRO A 69 19.88 -12.39 6.86
N GLN A 70 20.07 -11.08 6.78
CA GLN A 70 19.55 -10.11 7.73
C GLN A 70 18.16 -9.59 7.36
N LEU A 71 17.57 -10.06 6.23
CA LEU A 71 16.23 -9.70 5.82
C LEU A 71 15.20 -10.59 6.52
N ILE A 72 14.22 -9.95 7.17
CA ILE A 72 13.00 -10.58 7.68
C ILE A 72 11.85 -9.99 6.87
N TYR A 73 11.30 -10.76 5.96
CA TYR A 73 10.22 -10.35 5.06
C TYR A 73 8.87 -10.79 5.61
N MET A 74 7.92 -9.88 5.69
CA MET A 74 6.54 -10.17 6.06
C MET A 74 5.59 -9.72 4.96
N ALA A 75 4.57 -10.52 4.66
CA ALA A 75 3.48 -10.14 3.78
C ALA A 75 2.13 -10.52 4.41
N THR A 76 1.14 -9.65 4.23
CA THR A 76 -0.25 -9.97 4.58
C THR A 76 -0.96 -10.62 3.40
N LEU A 77 -1.83 -11.57 3.71
CA LEU A 77 -2.55 -12.37 2.71
C LEU A 77 -4.01 -11.93 2.53
N GLY A 78 -4.38 -10.84 3.19
CA GLY A 78 -5.73 -10.25 3.13
C GLY A 78 -5.90 -9.14 2.08
N LYS A 79 -4.83 -8.74 1.38
CA LYS A 79 -4.87 -7.68 0.36
C LYS A 79 -4.82 -8.29 -1.04
N ALA A 80 -3.69 -8.27 -1.73
CA ALA A 80 -3.60 -8.80 -3.09
C ALA A 80 -3.89 -10.29 -3.18
N ALA A 81 -3.54 -11.08 -2.15
CA ALA A 81 -3.89 -12.50 -2.11
C ALA A 81 -5.39 -12.75 -1.91
N GLY A 82 -6.17 -11.77 -1.43
CA GLY A 82 -7.63 -11.84 -1.39
C GLY A 82 -8.22 -12.84 -0.38
N VAL A 83 -7.42 -13.31 0.59
CA VAL A 83 -7.86 -14.31 1.58
C VAL A 83 -7.70 -13.75 3.00
N SER A 84 -6.85 -14.32 3.83
CA SER A 84 -6.53 -13.84 5.18
C SER A 84 -5.23 -14.44 5.68
N GLY A 85 -4.69 -13.86 6.76
CA GLY A 85 -3.45 -14.30 7.38
C GLY A 85 -2.26 -13.47 6.98
N ALA A 86 -1.09 -13.94 7.39
CA ALA A 86 0.20 -13.35 7.06
C ALA A 86 1.26 -14.46 6.95
N ALA A 87 2.35 -14.15 6.26
CA ALA A 87 3.51 -15.03 6.14
C ALA A 87 4.78 -14.25 6.48
N VAL A 88 5.72 -14.93 7.12
CA VAL A 88 7.07 -14.42 7.36
C VAL A 88 8.06 -15.33 6.68
N ALA A 89 8.99 -14.75 5.93
CA ALA A 89 10.11 -15.43 5.32
C ALA A 89 11.42 -14.80 5.83
N ALA A 90 12.30 -15.63 6.35
CA ALA A 90 13.59 -15.24 6.91
C ALA A 90 14.54 -16.44 6.95
N GLN A 91 15.76 -16.25 7.48
CA GLN A 91 16.61 -17.38 7.80
C GLN A 91 15.93 -18.37 8.76
N GLN A 92 16.26 -19.66 8.62
CA GLN A 92 15.64 -20.75 9.39
C GLN A 92 15.71 -20.48 10.90
N THR A 93 16.84 -19.99 11.42
CA THR A 93 16.98 -19.65 12.84
C THR A 93 15.95 -18.63 13.33
N VAL A 94 15.61 -17.63 12.49
CA VAL A 94 14.59 -16.65 12.83
C VAL A 94 13.20 -17.29 12.83
N ILE A 95 12.92 -18.14 11.84
CA ILE A 95 11.65 -18.86 11.75
C ILE A 95 11.47 -19.81 12.94
N ASP A 96 12.50 -20.57 13.29
CA ASP A 96 12.48 -21.48 14.46
C ASP A 96 12.26 -20.69 15.76
N TRP A 97 12.90 -19.52 15.89
CA TRP A 97 12.66 -18.62 17.01
C TRP A 97 11.20 -18.17 17.07
N LEU A 98 10.63 -17.69 15.96
CA LEU A 98 9.25 -17.23 15.90
C LEU A 98 8.25 -18.33 16.23
N VAL A 99 8.44 -19.54 15.70
CA VAL A 99 7.59 -20.71 15.98
C VAL A 99 7.57 -21.04 17.46
N ASN A 100 8.72 -20.90 18.15
CA ASN A 100 8.85 -21.26 19.56
C ASN A 100 8.55 -20.13 20.56
N THR A 101 8.52 -18.85 20.11
CA THR A 101 8.39 -17.71 21.03
C THR A 101 7.26 -16.74 20.69
N ALA A 102 6.76 -16.73 19.45
CA ALA A 102 5.70 -15.81 19.06
C ALA A 102 4.36 -16.21 19.68
N ARG A 103 3.97 -15.49 20.75
CA ARG A 103 2.72 -15.78 21.50
C ARG A 103 1.48 -15.85 20.62
N PRO A 104 1.26 -14.94 19.63
CA PRO A 104 0.11 -15.03 18.72
C PRO A 104 0.12 -16.29 17.85
N TYR A 105 1.28 -16.89 17.62
CA TYR A 105 1.39 -18.16 16.88
C TYR A 105 1.16 -19.38 17.80
N ILE A 106 1.79 -19.41 18.96
CA ILE A 106 1.75 -20.55 19.89
C ILE A 106 0.36 -20.74 20.49
N PHE A 107 -0.32 -19.65 20.85
CA PHE A 107 -1.59 -19.68 21.60
C PHE A 107 -2.81 -19.45 20.72
N THR A 108 -2.70 -19.66 19.41
CA THR A 108 -3.83 -19.60 18.50
C THR A 108 -4.13 -20.97 17.90
N THR A 109 -5.38 -21.18 17.51
CA THR A 109 -5.75 -22.36 16.74
C THR A 109 -5.29 -22.20 15.30
N SER A 110 -5.02 -23.32 14.61
CA SER A 110 -4.62 -23.29 13.19
C SER A 110 -5.70 -22.70 12.30
N SER A 111 -5.29 -22.06 11.21
CA SER A 111 -6.20 -21.60 10.16
C SER A 111 -6.95 -22.78 9.54
N SER A 112 -8.16 -22.52 9.06
CA SER A 112 -8.96 -23.53 8.35
C SER A 112 -8.21 -24.07 7.12
N PRO A 113 -8.22 -25.39 6.86
CA PRO A 113 -7.67 -25.97 5.62
C PRO A 113 -8.25 -25.37 4.34
N MET A 114 -9.51 -24.89 4.37
CA MET A 114 -10.11 -24.19 3.24
C MET A 114 -9.40 -22.87 2.94
N VAL A 115 -9.01 -22.12 3.99
CA VAL A 115 -8.23 -20.89 3.84
C VAL A 115 -6.86 -21.18 3.24
N ALA A 116 -6.20 -22.24 3.71
CA ALA A 116 -4.90 -22.67 3.17
C ALA A 116 -5.01 -23.09 1.68
N GLY A 117 -6.05 -23.81 1.32
CA GLY A 117 -6.34 -24.19 -0.08
C GLY A 117 -6.60 -22.97 -0.97
N ALA A 118 -7.40 -22.01 -0.50
CA ALA A 118 -7.66 -20.76 -1.22
C ALA A 118 -6.39 -19.93 -1.40
N LEU A 119 -5.52 -19.85 -0.37
CA LEU A 119 -4.23 -19.17 -0.45
C LEU A 119 -3.30 -19.84 -1.47
N SER A 120 -3.21 -21.17 -1.48
CA SER A 120 -2.40 -21.90 -2.45
C SER A 120 -2.82 -21.58 -3.89
N ALA A 121 -4.14 -21.59 -4.15
CA ALA A 121 -4.69 -21.23 -5.46
C ALA A 121 -4.39 -19.75 -5.82
N SER A 122 -4.54 -18.84 -4.85
CA SER A 122 -4.24 -17.41 -5.07
C SER A 122 -2.77 -17.16 -5.41
N VAL A 123 -1.85 -17.77 -4.66
CA VAL A 123 -0.41 -17.66 -4.94
C VAL A 123 -0.05 -18.24 -6.31
N GLN A 124 -0.69 -19.35 -6.70
CA GLN A 124 -0.51 -19.91 -8.03
C GLN A 124 -1.00 -18.95 -9.12
N LEU A 125 -2.20 -18.33 -8.96
CA LEU A 125 -2.70 -17.33 -9.89
C LEU A 125 -1.77 -16.11 -9.99
N MET A 126 -1.21 -15.64 -8.88
CA MET A 126 -0.22 -14.56 -8.89
C MET A 126 1.01 -14.92 -9.74
N ALA A 127 1.46 -16.16 -9.69
CA ALA A 127 2.61 -16.63 -10.47
C ALA A 127 2.29 -16.83 -11.95
N THR A 128 1.08 -17.33 -12.28
CA THR A 128 0.74 -17.80 -13.63
C THR A 128 -0.07 -16.80 -14.46
N GLU A 129 -0.67 -15.76 -13.83
CA GLU A 129 -1.51 -14.78 -14.53
C GLU A 129 -0.92 -13.35 -14.48
N PRO A 130 0.19 -13.06 -15.15
CA PRO A 130 0.82 -11.73 -15.16
C PRO A 130 -0.08 -10.66 -15.80
N ALA A 131 -1.02 -11.05 -16.66
CA ALA A 131 -1.96 -10.15 -17.33
C ALA A 131 -2.79 -9.31 -16.32
N ARG A 132 -3.12 -9.86 -15.14
CA ARG A 132 -3.82 -9.11 -14.09
C ARG A 132 -3.00 -7.92 -13.60
N ARG A 133 -1.70 -8.10 -13.36
CA ARG A 133 -0.81 -6.99 -12.97
C ARG A 133 -0.62 -5.98 -14.08
N GLN A 134 -0.47 -6.45 -15.32
CA GLN A 134 -0.37 -5.56 -16.50
C GLN A 134 -1.61 -4.68 -16.61
N GLN A 135 -2.81 -5.26 -16.45
CA GLN A 135 -4.06 -4.50 -16.44
C GLN A 135 -4.10 -3.47 -15.30
N LEU A 136 -3.70 -3.87 -14.08
CA LEU A 136 -3.61 -2.96 -12.94
C LEU A 136 -2.70 -1.75 -13.24
N PHE A 137 -1.49 -1.99 -13.73
CA PHE A 137 -0.55 -0.92 -14.06
C PHE A 137 -1.04 -0.05 -15.23
N ALA A 138 -1.74 -0.63 -16.20
CA ALA A 138 -2.39 0.16 -17.25
C ALA A 138 -3.46 1.09 -16.67
N ARG A 139 -4.27 0.65 -15.70
CA ARG A 139 -5.27 1.50 -15.02
C ARG A 139 -4.61 2.59 -14.18
N ILE A 140 -3.48 2.30 -13.51
CA ILE A 140 -2.70 3.32 -12.77
C ILE A 140 -2.21 4.39 -13.76
N ALA A 141 -1.61 4.00 -14.86
CA ALA A 141 -1.12 4.93 -15.87
C ALA A 141 -2.25 5.79 -16.46
N GLN A 142 -3.39 5.17 -16.79
CA GLN A 142 -4.59 5.86 -17.28
C GLN A 142 -5.10 6.91 -16.27
N LEU A 143 -5.18 6.57 -14.99
CA LEU A 143 -5.59 7.50 -13.94
C LEU A 143 -4.63 8.68 -13.83
N LYS A 144 -3.32 8.41 -13.75
CA LYS A 144 -2.28 9.46 -13.65
C LYS A 144 -2.35 10.43 -14.83
N GLN A 145 -2.42 9.90 -16.04
CA GLN A 145 -2.54 10.71 -17.27
C GLN A 145 -3.85 11.53 -17.29
N GLY A 146 -4.97 10.90 -16.92
CA GLY A 146 -6.26 11.56 -16.90
C GLY A 146 -6.32 12.71 -15.89
N ILE A 147 -5.78 12.53 -14.68
CA ILE A 147 -5.71 13.60 -13.67
C ILE A 147 -4.80 14.73 -14.13
N ALA A 148 -3.63 14.42 -14.72
CA ALA A 148 -2.72 15.43 -15.24
C ALA A 148 -3.37 16.29 -16.36
N ALA A 149 -4.21 15.67 -17.20
CA ALA A 149 -4.90 16.36 -18.29
C ALA A 149 -6.16 17.12 -17.85
N ALA A 150 -6.78 16.76 -16.72
CA ALA A 150 -8.10 17.27 -16.34
C ALA A 150 -8.09 18.69 -15.74
N GLY A 151 -6.92 19.30 -15.48
CA GLY A 151 -6.82 20.64 -14.89
C GLY A 151 -7.50 20.76 -13.52
N LEU A 152 -7.51 19.69 -12.73
CA LEU A 152 -8.10 19.66 -11.39
C LEU A 152 -7.36 20.59 -10.44
N PRO A 153 -8.04 21.19 -9.44
CA PRO A 153 -7.37 21.99 -8.40
C PRO A 153 -6.56 21.13 -7.41
N TRP A 154 -6.58 19.83 -7.57
CA TRP A 154 -5.96 18.82 -6.72
C TRP A 154 -4.80 18.16 -7.45
N HIS A 155 -3.88 17.52 -6.70
CA HIS A 155 -2.74 16.85 -7.30
C HIS A 155 -2.49 15.47 -6.70
N LEU A 156 -2.02 14.53 -7.52
CA LEU A 156 -1.57 13.22 -7.04
C LEU A 156 -0.21 13.34 -6.36
N LEU A 157 -0.04 12.57 -5.26
CA LEU A 157 1.30 12.28 -4.78
C LEU A 157 2.01 11.31 -5.73
N PRO A 158 3.35 11.36 -5.80
CA PRO A 158 4.11 10.38 -6.57
C PRO A 158 3.89 8.96 -6.00
N SER A 159 3.31 8.09 -6.81
CA SER A 159 3.15 6.68 -6.50
C SER A 159 3.10 5.86 -7.78
N ASP A 160 3.81 4.74 -7.80
CA ASP A 160 3.76 3.73 -8.86
C ASP A 160 3.06 2.45 -8.40
N THR A 161 2.31 2.52 -7.29
CA THR A 161 1.58 1.42 -6.69
C THR A 161 0.07 1.57 -6.91
N PRO A 162 -0.74 0.58 -6.56
CA PRO A 162 -2.21 0.69 -6.63
C PRO A 162 -2.81 1.81 -5.78
N ILE A 163 -2.05 2.37 -4.85
CA ILE A 163 -2.46 3.45 -3.96
C ILE A 163 -2.12 4.78 -4.63
N GLN A 164 -3.14 5.54 -4.99
CA GLN A 164 -3.01 6.80 -5.72
C GLN A 164 -3.67 7.93 -4.91
N PRO A 165 -2.91 8.61 -4.02
CA PRO A 165 -3.47 9.65 -3.17
C PRO A 165 -3.63 10.96 -3.91
N LEU A 166 -4.85 11.49 -3.97
CA LEU A 166 -5.18 12.79 -4.54
C LEU A 166 -5.33 13.80 -3.40
N ILE A 167 -4.38 14.72 -3.28
CA ILE A 167 -4.37 15.75 -2.23
C ILE A 167 -5.46 16.77 -2.49
N ILE A 168 -6.34 16.93 -1.49
CA ILE A 168 -7.43 17.91 -1.48
C ILE A 168 -7.05 19.12 -0.61
N GLY A 169 -6.37 18.88 0.52
CA GLY A 169 -5.90 19.88 1.48
C GLY A 169 -6.77 19.96 2.73
N SER A 170 -7.97 20.52 2.67
CA SER A 170 -8.83 20.66 3.83
C SER A 170 -9.65 19.41 4.14
N ASN A 171 -9.92 19.18 5.43
CA ASN A 171 -10.72 18.05 5.90
C ASN A 171 -12.15 18.11 5.37
N ALA A 172 -12.75 19.29 5.44
CA ALA A 172 -14.14 19.51 5.05
C ALA A 172 -14.33 19.30 3.57
N GLU A 173 -13.41 19.80 2.73
CA GLU A 173 -13.45 19.62 1.29
C GLU A 173 -13.22 18.15 0.90
N ALA A 174 -12.24 17.46 1.49
CA ALA A 174 -12.01 16.05 1.23
C ALA A 174 -13.24 15.17 1.53
N LEU A 175 -13.96 15.48 2.62
CA LEU A 175 -15.21 14.80 2.96
C LEU A 175 -16.31 15.13 1.95
N ALA A 176 -16.46 16.39 1.57
CA ALA A 176 -17.48 16.83 0.64
C ALA A 176 -17.27 16.22 -0.76
N VAL A 177 -16.03 16.20 -1.24
CA VAL A 177 -15.65 15.55 -2.51
C VAL A 177 -15.93 14.05 -2.46
N SER A 178 -15.52 13.35 -1.39
CA SER A 178 -15.80 11.93 -1.21
C SER A 178 -17.30 11.63 -1.19
N ALA A 179 -18.10 12.47 -0.50
CA ALA A 179 -19.56 12.32 -0.44
C ALA A 179 -20.22 12.55 -1.81
N ALA A 180 -19.79 13.57 -2.56
CA ALA A 180 -20.29 13.85 -3.91
C ALA A 180 -19.99 12.70 -4.87
N LEU A 181 -18.77 12.17 -4.87
CA LEU A 181 -18.41 11.00 -5.67
C LEU A 181 -19.24 9.77 -5.28
N LYS A 182 -19.47 9.55 -3.98
CA LYS A 182 -20.29 8.44 -3.49
C LYS A 182 -21.74 8.54 -3.99
N ALA A 183 -22.30 9.74 -4.06
CA ALA A 183 -23.65 9.97 -4.61
C ALA A 183 -23.76 9.59 -6.10
N GLU A 184 -22.63 9.61 -6.83
CA GLU A 184 -22.53 9.15 -8.22
C GLU A 184 -22.16 7.64 -8.33
N GLY A 185 -22.13 6.91 -7.21
CA GLY A 185 -21.75 5.50 -7.16
C GLY A 185 -20.24 5.25 -7.29
N LEU A 186 -19.41 6.27 -6.96
CA LEU A 186 -17.96 6.20 -6.96
C LEU A 186 -17.46 6.20 -5.51
N TRP A 187 -17.04 5.05 -5.02
CA TRP A 187 -16.56 4.91 -3.63
C TRP A 187 -15.08 5.23 -3.55
N VAL A 188 -14.74 6.45 -3.13
CA VAL A 188 -13.37 6.89 -2.87
C VAL A 188 -13.27 7.45 -1.46
N THR A 189 -12.37 6.89 -0.64
CA THR A 189 -12.26 7.21 0.78
C THR A 189 -11.47 8.50 1.00
N ALA A 190 -12.04 9.42 1.80
CA ALA A 190 -11.31 10.58 2.31
C ALA A 190 -10.45 10.20 3.53
N ILE A 191 -9.16 10.49 3.47
CA ILE A 191 -8.21 10.32 4.58
C ILE A 191 -7.88 11.70 5.14
N ARG A 192 -7.88 11.80 6.47
CA ARG A 192 -7.75 13.07 7.22
C ARG A 192 -6.86 12.89 8.44
N PRO A 193 -6.40 13.96 9.06
CA PRO A 193 -5.81 13.90 10.40
C PRO A 193 -6.70 13.14 11.41
N PRO A 194 -6.12 12.37 12.34
CA PRO A 194 -4.68 12.24 12.61
C PRO A 194 -3.94 11.24 11.72
N THR A 195 -4.61 10.54 10.80
CA THR A 195 -3.99 9.53 9.92
C THR A 195 -2.95 10.14 8.98
N VAL A 196 -3.17 11.37 8.56
CA VAL A 196 -2.25 12.16 7.73
C VAL A 196 -2.03 13.54 8.36
N PRO A 197 -0.95 14.26 8.04
CA PRO A 197 -0.68 15.60 8.59
C PRO A 197 -1.80 16.59 8.30
N ALA A 198 -1.96 17.60 9.17
CA ALA A 198 -2.90 18.70 8.96
C ALA A 198 -2.62 19.42 7.64
N GLY A 199 -3.67 19.78 6.91
CA GLY A 199 -3.56 20.44 5.60
C GLY A 199 -3.26 19.49 4.44
N THR A 200 -3.14 18.18 4.68
CA THR A 200 -2.86 17.18 3.65
C THR A 200 -3.97 16.14 3.52
N ALA A 201 -5.21 16.50 3.86
CA ALA A 201 -6.36 15.64 3.64
C ALA A 201 -6.46 15.26 2.16
N ARG A 202 -6.80 14.02 1.88
CA ARG A 202 -6.72 13.45 0.54
C ARG A 202 -7.84 12.45 0.27
N LEU A 203 -8.10 12.22 -1.00
CA LEU A 203 -8.80 11.02 -1.43
C LEU A 203 -7.76 9.91 -1.64
N ARG A 204 -7.96 8.74 -1.02
CA ARG A 204 -7.14 7.57 -1.27
C ARG A 204 -7.80 6.72 -2.36
N ILE A 205 -7.44 7.01 -3.61
CA ILE A 205 -7.87 6.19 -4.75
C ILE A 205 -7.08 4.89 -4.70
N THR A 206 -7.78 3.76 -4.72
CA THR A 206 -7.13 2.45 -4.73
C THR A 206 -7.62 1.68 -5.95
N LEU A 207 -6.67 1.28 -6.81
CA LEU A 207 -6.97 0.51 -8.01
C LEU A 207 -6.74 -0.99 -7.79
N SER A 208 -7.46 -1.79 -8.55
CA SER A 208 -7.28 -3.24 -8.61
C SER A 208 -7.34 -3.72 -10.06
N ALA A 209 -6.91 -4.95 -10.30
CA ALA A 209 -7.00 -5.59 -11.61
C ALA A 209 -8.46 -5.81 -12.07
N ALA A 210 -9.44 -5.71 -11.17
CA ALA A 210 -10.85 -5.82 -11.52
C ALA A 210 -11.43 -4.52 -12.13
N HIS A 211 -10.77 -3.38 -11.95
CA HIS A 211 -11.22 -2.14 -12.56
C HIS A 211 -10.99 -2.15 -14.07
N THR A 212 -12.04 -1.79 -14.79
CA THR A 212 -12.02 -1.63 -16.25
C THR A 212 -11.52 -0.24 -16.64
N GLU A 213 -11.26 -0.06 -17.92
CA GLU A 213 -10.95 1.26 -18.49
C GLU A 213 -12.11 2.25 -18.26
N ALA A 214 -13.35 1.78 -18.43
CA ALA A 214 -14.55 2.56 -18.23
C ALA A 214 -14.71 3.04 -16.78
N ASP A 215 -14.29 2.24 -15.78
CA ASP A 215 -14.33 2.64 -14.37
C ASP A 215 -13.41 3.82 -14.10
N VAL A 216 -12.21 3.82 -14.68
CA VAL A 216 -11.27 4.93 -14.55
C VAL A 216 -11.79 6.18 -15.26
N VAL A 217 -12.36 6.03 -16.47
CA VAL A 217 -13.01 7.16 -17.20
C VAL A 217 -14.16 7.74 -16.36
N ARG A 218 -14.98 6.89 -15.76
CA ARG A 218 -16.08 7.31 -14.87
C ARG A 218 -15.58 8.10 -13.67
N LEU A 219 -14.51 7.63 -13.04
CA LEU A 219 -13.88 8.33 -11.90
C LEU A 219 -13.34 9.69 -12.32
N LEU A 220 -12.62 9.79 -13.43
CA LEU A 220 -12.07 11.05 -13.95
C LEU A 220 -13.16 12.05 -14.25
N ALA A 221 -14.24 11.60 -14.90
CA ALA A 221 -15.40 12.44 -15.19
C ALA A 221 -16.10 12.92 -13.90
N GLY A 222 -16.27 12.05 -12.91
CA GLY A 222 -16.80 12.40 -11.59
C GLY A 222 -15.95 13.45 -10.88
N LEU A 223 -14.63 13.26 -10.85
CA LEU A 223 -13.70 14.24 -10.28
C LEU A 223 -13.80 15.60 -10.98
N GLY A 224 -13.89 15.61 -12.30
CA GLY A 224 -14.06 16.85 -13.07
C GLY A 224 -15.39 17.58 -12.76
N ARG A 225 -16.51 16.86 -12.64
CA ARG A 225 -17.81 17.46 -12.27
C ARG A 225 -17.78 18.04 -10.86
N VAL A 226 -17.22 17.30 -9.91
CA VAL A 226 -17.12 17.74 -8.51
C VAL A 226 -16.23 18.97 -8.38
N ALA A 227 -15.11 19.01 -9.08
CA ALA A 227 -14.22 20.18 -9.13
C ALA A 227 -14.93 21.40 -9.75
N GLY A 228 -15.65 21.21 -10.86
CA GLY A 228 -16.40 22.27 -11.54
C GLY A 228 -17.62 22.80 -10.76
N SER A 229 -18.22 21.98 -9.89
CA SER A 229 -19.35 22.40 -9.05
C SER A 229 -18.96 23.29 -7.89
N GLY A 230 -17.66 23.56 -7.69
CA GLY A 230 -17.17 24.42 -6.62
C GLY A 230 -17.60 23.91 -5.24
N VAL A 231 -17.45 22.61 -4.97
CA VAL A 231 -17.80 22.00 -3.69
C VAL A 231 -17.05 22.71 -2.56
N LYS A 232 -17.69 23.77 -2.03
CA LYS A 232 -17.22 24.48 -0.82
C LYS A 232 -17.70 23.72 0.40
N SER A 233 -16.85 23.71 1.43
CA SER A 233 -17.19 23.24 2.76
C SER A 233 -18.57 23.77 3.21
N PRO A 234 -19.38 22.94 3.90
CA PRO A 234 -20.63 23.41 4.54
C PRO A 234 -20.43 24.60 5.46
N GLU A 235 -19.23 24.79 6.00
CA GLU A 235 -18.90 25.91 6.89
C GLU A 235 -18.91 27.29 6.21
N ASN A 236 -18.93 27.37 4.89
CA ASN A 236 -18.93 28.62 4.14
C ASN A 236 -20.31 28.95 3.52
N ARG A 237 -21.40 28.27 3.90
CA ARG A 237 -22.78 28.60 3.46
C ARG A 237 -23.51 29.58 4.36
N GLY A 238 -22.81 30.19 5.32
CA GLY A 238 -23.41 31.11 6.29
C GLY A 238 -22.48 32.28 6.62
N ARG A 239 -22.17 33.13 5.66
CA ARG A 239 -21.78 34.55 5.88
C ARG A 239 -22.28 35.39 4.72
#